data_1a52db1dee76330f9687c004d01b6954
#
_entry.id   1a52db1dee76330f9687c004d01b6954
#
_cell.length_a   1.000
_cell.length_b   1.000
_cell.length_c   1.000
_cell.angle_alpha   90.00
_cell.angle_beta   90.00
_cell.angle_gamma   90.00
#
_symmetry.space_group_name_H-M   'P 1'
#
loop_
_entity.id
_entity.type
_entity.pdbx_description
1 polymer ?
#
loop_
_entity_poly.entity_id
_entity_poly.type
_entity_poly.pdbx_seq_one_letter_code
_entity_poly.pdbx_strand_id
1 'polypeptide(L)'
;VARDRTLLEQARSGAAQAYLAFFPRLEFTARYTRLSPVTNGGLSSGITPEQQRMLEQLVANVADPSAQALFQVNLDSQVALANFTFPVLLNQFSIGAQLTVPLSDMFFQVMPIYEGAERAVEAQEAQMQMHAAESSQSARETFYNYARARAATAVAEETVRTIEAQERVLASAVAAGAVPRVDLMRLRAQLASARVAVERARGGSAVAAEALRMMMHVEGSAEIAVAEDLLAPL
;
A
#
# COMPACT_ATOMS: atom_id res chain seq x y z
N VAL A 1 -15.96 1.99 -1.22
CA VAL A 1 -16.48 1.61 0.11
C VAL A 1 -15.64 0.51 0.76
N ALA A 2 -15.38 -0.65 0.10
CA ALA A 2 -14.54 -1.71 0.70
C ALA A 2 -13.09 -1.21 0.98
N ARG A 3 -12.47 -0.56 -0.01
CA ARG A 3 -11.14 0.04 0.13
C ARG A 3 -11.07 1.09 1.25
N ASP A 4 -12.10 1.91 1.38
CA ASP A 4 -12.12 2.97 2.39
C ASP A 4 -12.20 2.39 3.81
N ARG A 5 -12.91 1.26 3.98
CA ARG A 5 -12.91 0.53 5.26
C ARG A 5 -11.54 0.01 5.64
N THR A 6 -10.79 -0.56 4.69
CA THR A 6 -9.43 -1.04 4.98
C THR A 6 -8.48 0.12 5.32
N LEU A 7 -8.61 1.28 4.67
CA LEU A 7 -7.85 2.47 5.01
C LEU A 7 -8.20 3.02 6.40
N LEU A 8 -9.46 2.98 6.78
CA LEU A 8 -9.90 3.36 8.12
C LEU A 8 -9.34 2.42 9.20
N GLU A 9 -9.38 1.10 8.96
CA GLU A 9 -8.77 0.11 9.86
C GLU A 9 -7.26 0.32 9.99
N GLN A 10 -6.59 0.65 8.88
CA GLN A 10 -5.17 1.00 8.90
C GLN A 10 -4.89 2.26 9.73
N ALA A 11 -5.69 3.31 9.59
CA ALA A 11 -5.57 4.53 10.39
C ALA A 11 -5.79 4.24 11.88
N ARG A 12 -6.81 3.44 12.23
CA ARG A 12 -7.07 3.02 13.63
C ARG A 12 -5.92 2.18 14.19
N SER A 13 -5.35 1.28 13.40
CA SER A 13 -4.19 0.49 13.80
C SER A 13 -2.97 1.39 14.04
N GLY A 14 -2.78 2.44 13.22
CA GLY A 14 -1.75 3.46 13.42
C GLY A 14 -1.92 4.23 14.72
N ALA A 15 -3.16 4.62 15.06
CA ALA A 15 -3.47 5.30 16.34
C ALA A 15 -3.22 4.36 17.54
N ALA A 16 -3.58 3.07 17.43
CA ALA A 16 -3.28 2.08 18.45
C ALA A 16 -1.77 1.87 18.65
N GLN A 17 -0.97 1.86 17.55
CA GLN A 17 0.49 1.80 17.64
C GLN A 17 1.08 3.06 18.31
N ALA A 18 0.56 4.25 17.99
CA ALA A 18 0.96 5.48 18.65
C ALA A 18 0.65 5.44 20.15
N TYR A 19 -0.49 4.89 20.53
CA TYR A 19 -0.85 4.69 21.94
C TYR A 19 0.11 3.75 22.67
N LEU A 20 0.59 2.68 22.01
CA LEU A 20 1.57 1.77 22.59
C LEU A 20 2.92 2.45 22.90
N ALA A 21 3.23 3.58 22.28
CA ALA A 21 4.44 4.34 22.56
C ALA A 21 4.46 4.98 23.97
N PHE A 22 3.30 5.09 24.63
CA PHE A 22 3.21 5.53 26.03
C PHE A 22 3.70 4.48 27.02
N PHE A 23 3.80 3.20 26.64
CA PHE A 23 4.19 2.13 27.53
C PHE A 23 5.70 1.97 27.60
N PRO A 24 6.23 1.55 28.76
CA PRO A 24 7.63 1.18 28.91
C PRO A 24 8.02 0.08 27.92
N ARG A 25 9.21 0.20 27.35
CA ARG A 25 9.78 -0.83 26.46
C ARG A 25 10.71 -1.71 27.25
N LEU A 26 10.44 -3.00 27.25
CA LEU A 26 11.31 -4.01 27.84
C LEU A 26 12.03 -4.76 26.71
N GLU A 27 13.35 -4.64 26.69
CA GLU A 27 14.20 -5.29 25.70
C GLU A 27 15.07 -6.33 26.39
N PHE A 28 15.04 -7.56 25.88
CA PHE A 28 15.93 -8.64 26.30
C PHE A 28 16.95 -8.89 25.21
N THR A 29 18.22 -8.82 25.59
CA THR A 29 19.35 -9.09 24.69
C THR A 29 20.12 -10.30 25.19
N ALA A 30 20.27 -11.33 24.37
CA ALA A 30 21.15 -12.45 24.62
C ALA A 30 22.20 -12.51 23.51
N ARG A 31 23.47 -12.48 23.87
CA ARG A 31 24.57 -12.55 22.90
C ARG A 31 25.55 -13.63 23.34
N TYR A 32 25.87 -14.52 22.44
CA TYR A 32 26.93 -15.48 22.55
C TYR A 32 28.01 -15.18 21.51
N THR A 33 29.25 -15.02 21.98
CA THR A 33 30.40 -14.78 21.11
C THR A 33 31.42 -15.89 21.39
N ARG A 34 31.79 -16.61 20.34
CA ARG A 34 32.89 -17.57 20.38
C ARG A 34 34.08 -16.99 19.62
N LEU A 35 35.18 -16.81 20.34
CA LEU A 35 36.45 -16.39 19.76
C LEU A 35 37.23 -17.60 19.27
N SER A 36 37.97 -17.44 18.17
CA SER A 36 38.89 -18.46 17.70
C SER A 36 40.02 -18.60 18.71
N PRO A 37 40.50 -19.83 18.98
CA PRO A 37 41.67 -20.02 19.80
C PRO A 37 42.85 -19.29 19.13
N VAL A 38 43.39 -18.30 19.81
CA VAL A 38 44.63 -17.66 19.43
C VAL A 38 45.74 -18.39 20.11
N THR A 39 46.62 -19.03 19.36
CA THR A 39 47.91 -19.48 19.89
C THR A 39 48.72 -18.22 20.20
N ASN A 40 48.65 -17.79 21.45
CA ASN A 40 49.50 -16.73 21.95
C ASN A 40 50.95 -17.22 21.84
N GLY A 41 51.63 -16.79 20.81
CA GLY A 41 53.06 -16.67 20.92
C GLY A 41 53.28 -15.74 22.11
N GLY A 42 53.80 -16.27 23.22
CA GLY A 42 54.01 -15.51 24.44
C GLY A 42 54.75 -14.19 24.15
N LEU A 43 54.71 -13.26 25.10
CA LEU A 43 55.42 -11.96 25.02
C LEU A 43 56.93 -12.16 24.83
N SER A 44 57.41 -13.37 24.82
CA SER A 44 58.77 -13.72 24.50
C SER A 44 58.94 -13.91 22.98
N SER A 45 59.82 -13.18 22.40
CA SER A 45 60.64 -13.64 21.28
C SER A 45 61.30 -14.96 21.72
N GLY A 46 60.52 -16.03 21.46
CA GLY A 46 60.76 -17.44 21.75
C GLY A 46 62.19 -17.85 22.12
N ILE A 47 62.40 -18.05 23.42
CA ILE A 47 63.46 -18.96 23.83
C ILE A 47 62.91 -20.36 23.48
N THR A 48 63.47 -20.97 22.45
CA THR A 48 63.14 -22.36 22.12
C THR A 48 63.60 -23.30 23.23
N PRO A 49 62.95 -24.44 23.43
CA PRO A 49 63.42 -25.42 24.43
C PRO A 49 64.88 -25.83 24.26
N GLU A 50 65.41 -25.75 23.04
CA GLU A 50 66.80 -26.03 22.76
C GLU A 50 67.71 -24.89 23.22
N GLN A 51 67.31 -23.66 23.02
CA GLN A 51 68.04 -22.47 23.51
C GLN A 51 68.04 -22.41 25.04
N GLN A 52 66.91 -22.79 25.68
CA GLN A 52 66.81 -22.86 27.11
C GLN A 52 67.82 -23.88 27.69
N ARG A 53 67.91 -25.10 27.13
CA ARG A 53 68.90 -26.10 27.53
C ARG A 53 70.32 -25.65 27.34
N MET A 54 70.60 -24.94 26.23
CA MET A 54 71.91 -24.40 25.98
C MET A 54 72.30 -23.31 26.98
N LEU A 55 71.37 -22.42 27.33
CA LEU A 55 71.57 -21.40 28.35
C LEU A 55 71.78 -22.03 29.77
N GLU A 56 70.97 -23.04 30.12
CA GLU A 56 71.16 -23.81 31.40
C GLU A 56 72.53 -24.47 31.49
N GLN A 57 73.03 -25.03 30.37
CA GLN A 57 74.39 -25.62 30.34
C GLN A 57 75.48 -24.53 30.42
N LEU A 58 75.29 -23.36 29.83
CA LEU A 58 76.23 -22.24 29.95
C LEU A 58 76.27 -21.75 31.44
N VAL A 59 75.12 -21.59 32.07
CA VAL A 59 75.02 -21.15 33.45
C VAL A 59 75.66 -22.19 34.41
N ALA A 60 75.49 -23.48 34.15
CA ALA A 60 76.08 -24.55 34.96
C ALA A 60 77.62 -24.60 34.89
N ASN A 61 78.19 -24.09 33.77
CA ASN A 61 79.66 -24.04 33.55
C ASN A 61 80.34 -22.78 34.12
N VAL A 62 79.58 -21.84 34.72
CA VAL A 62 80.14 -20.63 35.34
C VAL A 62 80.86 -21.03 36.64
N ALA A 63 82.15 -20.72 36.70
CA ALA A 63 83.03 -21.16 37.86
C ALA A 63 82.76 -20.36 39.15
N ASP A 64 82.15 -19.15 39.04
CA ASP A 64 81.87 -18.35 40.25
C ASP A 64 80.39 -18.60 40.70
N PRO A 65 80.22 -19.10 41.96
CA PRO A 65 78.88 -19.43 42.51
C PRO A 65 77.94 -18.22 42.63
N SER A 66 78.47 -17.03 42.84
CA SER A 66 77.70 -15.79 42.94
C SER A 66 77.17 -15.32 41.55
N ALA A 67 78.02 -15.44 40.56
CA ALA A 67 77.67 -15.15 39.17
C ALA A 67 76.67 -16.19 38.62
N GLN A 68 76.82 -17.46 38.94
CA GLN A 68 75.91 -18.53 38.56
C GLN A 68 74.50 -18.29 39.09
N ALA A 69 74.40 -17.93 40.41
CA ALA A 69 73.08 -17.62 41.01
C ALA A 69 72.34 -16.43 40.30
N LEU A 70 73.11 -15.39 39.99
CA LEU A 70 72.52 -14.22 39.24
C LEU A 70 72.08 -14.60 37.86
N PHE A 71 72.83 -15.38 37.11
CA PHE A 71 72.46 -15.85 35.79
C PHE A 71 71.25 -16.77 35.81
N GLN A 72 71.16 -17.63 36.88
CA GLN A 72 70.02 -18.52 37.02
C GLN A 72 68.74 -17.79 37.35
N VAL A 73 68.74 -16.79 38.22
CA VAL A 73 67.55 -15.91 38.48
C VAL A 73 67.12 -15.18 37.27
N ASN A 74 68.07 -14.68 36.42
CA ASN A 74 67.74 -13.99 35.19
C ASN A 74 67.12 -14.96 34.17
N LEU A 75 67.63 -16.15 34.00
CA LEU A 75 67.10 -17.19 33.14
C LEU A 75 65.72 -17.61 33.58
N ASP A 76 65.50 -17.86 34.86
CA ASP A 76 64.20 -18.25 35.44
C ASP A 76 63.16 -17.16 35.22
N SER A 77 63.54 -15.88 35.36
CA SER A 77 62.65 -14.74 35.06
C SER A 77 62.26 -14.65 33.60
N GLN A 78 63.20 -14.89 32.66
CA GLN A 78 62.94 -14.92 31.24
C GLN A 78 62.03 -16.11 30.84
N VAL A 79 62.25 -17.28 31.41
CA VAL A 79 61.44 -18.46 31.20
C VAL A 79 60.02 -18.25 31.76
N ALA A 80 59.89 -17.62 32.93
CA ALA A 80 58.61 -17.28 33.52
C ALA A 80 57.82 -16.32 32.65
N LEU A 81 58.50 -15.29 32.10
CA LEU A 81 57.89 -14.37 31.13
C LEU A 81 57.53 -15.05 29.81
N ALA A 82 58.34 -15.98 29.35
CA ALA A 82 58.08 -16.77 28.14
C ALA A 82 56.83 -17.66 28.28
N ASN A 83 56.61 -18.21 29.45
CA ASN A 83 55.50 -19.11 29.77
C ASN A 83 54.26 -18.36 30.27
N PHE A 84 54.32 -17.02 30.38
CA PHE A 84 53.16 -16.24 30.78
C PHE A 84 52.12 -16.22 29.67
N THR A 85 51.02 -16.90 29.90
CA THR A 85 49.86 -16.95 28.96
C THR A 85 48.72 -16.15 29.53
N PHE A 86 48.20 -15.22 28.72
CA PHE A 86 46.96 -14.54 29.06
C PHE A 86 45.79 -15.50 28.93
N PRO A 87 44.91 -15.57 29.93
CA PRO A 87 43.70 -16.37 29.81
C PRO A 87 42.80 -15.77 28.71
N VAL A 88 42.66 -16.48 27.61
CA VAL A 88 41.76 -16.06 26.52
C VAL A 88 40.39 -16.63 26.78
N LEU A 89 39.41 -15.76 26.98
CA LEU A 89 38.01 -16.14 27.12
C LEU A 89 37.46 -16.51 25.74
N LEU A 90 37.51 -17.78 25.38
CA LEU A 90 37.03 -18.28 24.08
C LEU A 90 35.54 -18.19 23.92
N ASN A 91 34.78 -18.28 25.00
CA ASN A 91 33.34 -18.24 25.00
C ASN A 91 32.89 -17.09 25.91
N GLN A 92 32.16 -16.17 25.32
CA GLN A 92 31.56 -15.05 26.01
C GLN A 92 30.05 -15.08 25.84
N PHE A 93 29.35 -15.11 26.95
CA PHE A 93 27.90 -15.08 27.00
C PHE A 93 27.45 -13.84 27.78
N SER A 94 26.57 -13.04 27.18
CA SER A 94 25.98 -11.88 27.84
C SER A 94 24.46 -11.92 27.71
N ILE A 95 23.79 -11.74 28.85
CA ILE A 95 22.35 -11.53 28.92
C ILE A 95 22.14 -10.15 29.50
N GLY A 96 21.31 -9.35 28.82
CA GLY A 96 20.89 -8.02 29.26
C GLY A 96 19.38 -7.91 29.26
N ALA A 97 18.82 -7.21 30.22
CA ALA A 97 17.44 -6.74 30.23
C ALA A 97 17.46 -5.23 30.43
N GLN A 98 16.84 -4.50 29.53
CA GLN A 98 16.75 -3.03 29.58
C GLN A 98 15.29 -2.62 29.58
N LEU A 99 14.89 -1.85 30.59
CA LEU A 99 13.59 -1.21 30.68
C LEU A 99 13.77 0.29 30.38
N THR A 100 13.18 0.75 29.29
CA THR A 100 13.21 2.17 28.88
C THR A 100 11.86 2.79 29.10
N VAL A 101 11.80 3.86 29.91
CA VAL A 101 10.60 4.65 30.18
C VAL A 101 10.80 6.06 29.62
N PRO A 102 10.10 6.45 28.53
CA PRO A 102 10.30 7.74 27.87
C PRO A 102 9.52 8.88 28.57
N LEU A 103 9.96 9.32 29.76
CA LEU A 103 9.22 10.32 30.55
C LEU A 103 9.13 11.69 29.89
N SER A 104 10.23 12.20 29.32
CA SER A 104 10.28 13.48 28.62
C SER A 104 9.62 13.41 27.26
N ASP A 105 9.87 12.33 26.54
CA ASP A 105 9.39 12.13 25.18
C ASP A 105 7.86 11.96 25.15
N MET A 106 7.29 11.48 26.25
CA MET A 106 5.84 11.32 26.42
C MET A 106 5.07 12.61 26.17
N PHE A 107 5.57 13.75 26.70
CA PHE A 107 4.90 15.05 26.55
C PHE A 107 5.24 15.76 25.25
N PHE A 108 6.49 15.65 24.79
CA PHE A 108 6.96 16.46 23.65
C PHE A 108 6.88 15.73 22.31
N GLN A 109 6.87 14.40 22.29
CA GLN A 109 6.85 13.61 21.06
C GLN A 109 5.64 12.68 21.00
N VAL A 110 5.40 11.86 22.02
CA VAL A 110 4.38 10.80 21.94
C VAL A 110 2.97 11.38 21.90
N MET A 111 2.68 12.38 22.73
CA MET A 111 1.35 13.01 22.77
C MET A 111 0.96 13.69 21.45
N PRO A 112 1.81 14.54 20.82
CA PRO A 112 1.48 15.11 19.51
C PRO A 112 1.36 14.07 18.40
N ILE A 113 2.15 12.99 18.44
CA ILE A 113 2.04 11.88 17.48
C ILE A 113 0.71 11.16 17.64
N TYR A 114 0.30 10.90 18.87
CA TYR A 114 -0.99 10.25 19.16
C TYR A 114 -2.17 11.13 18.72
N GLU A 115 -2.19 12.43 19.08
CA GLU A 115 -3.20 13.37 18.61
C GLU A 115 -3.24 13.46 17.08
N GLY A 116 -2.09 13.48 16.44
CA GLY A 116 -1.99 13.46 14.98
C GLY A 116 -2.59 12.19 14.37
N ALA A 117 -2.38 11.04 15.02
CA ALA A 117 -2.94 9.77 14.58
C ALA A 117 -4.47 9.71 14.78
N GLU A 118 -5.01 10.27 15.88
CA GLU A 118 -6.46 10.39 16.07
C GLU A 118 -7.10 11.29 15.02
N ARG A 119 -6.51 12.44 14.73
CA ARG A 119 -6.99 13.32 13.64
C ARG A 119 -6.92 12.68 12.27
N ALA A 120 -5.93 11.79 12.05
CA ALA A 120 -5.87 11.01 10.82
C ALA A 120 -7.03 10.00 10.70
N VAL A 121 -7.48 9.42 11.81
CA VAL A 121 -8.69 8.57 11.83
C VAL A 121 -9.93 9.40 11.48
N GLU A 122 -10.13 10.56 12.12
CA GLU A 122 -11.24 11.47 11.81
C GLU A 122 -11.25 11.90 10.34
N ALA A 123 -10.09 12.26 9.80
CA ALA A 123 -9.94 12.62 8.39
C ALA A 123 -10.32 11.45 7.47
N GLN A 124 -9.93 10.23 7.81
CA GLN A 124 -10.26 9.05 7.03
C GLN A 124 -11.77 8.71 7.11
N GLU A 125 -12.42 8.93 8.25
CA GLU A 125 -13.87 8.79 8.40
C GLU A 125 -14.62 9.82 7.53
N ALA A 126 -14.18 11.07 7.54
CA ALA A 126 -14.74 12.12 6.69
C ALA A 126 -14.55 11.80 5.19
N GLN A 127 -13.39 11.29 4.79
CA GLN A 127 -13.14 10.84 3.40
C GLN A 127 -14.06 9.69 2.99
N MET A 128 -14.29 8.74 3.87
CA MET A 128 -15.22 7.63 3.61
C MET A 128 -16.66 8.14 3.38
N GLN A 129 -17.12 9.12 4.17
CA GLN A 129 -18.43 9.75 3.99
C GLN A 129 -18.50 10.51 2.65
N MET A 130 -17.45 11.25 2.31
CA MET A 130 -17.34 11.97 1.03
C MET A 130 -17.43 10.99 -0.15
N HIS A 131 -16.65 9.91 -0.17
CA HIS A 131 -16.69 8.89 -1.23
C HIS A 131 -18.06 8.19 -1.32
N ALA A 132 -18.74 7.98 -0.20
CA ALA A 132 -20.09 7.44 -0.19
C ALA A 132 -21.10 8.41 -0.84
N ALA A 133 -21.00 9.70 -0.53
CA ALA A 133 -21.84 10.73 -1.13
C ALA A 133 -21.56 10.88 -2.64
N GLU A 134 -20.30 10.93 -3.06
CA GLU A 134 -19.89 10.98 -4.46
C GLU A 134 -20.40 9.75 -5.25
N SER A 135 -20.27 8.56 -4.68
CA SER A 135 -20.78 7.33 -5.28
C SER A 135 -22.30 7.37 -5.45
N SER A 136 -23.02 7.88 -4.45
CA SER A 136 -24.47 8.06 -4.52
C SER A 136 -24.88 9.07 -5.59
N GLN A 137 -24.15 10.21 -5.70
CA GLN A 137 -24.39 11.22 -6.72
C GLN A 137 -24.13 10.67 -8.12
N SER A 138 -22.99 10.00 -8.32
CA SER A 138 -22.63 9.40 -9.61
C SER A 138 -23.67 8.35 -10.05
N ALA A 139 -24.21 7.57 -9.11
CA ALA A 139 -25.29 6.62 -9.41
C ALA A 139 -26.56 7.33 -9.87
N ARG A 140 -26.95 8.43 -9.22
CA ARG A 140 -28.11 9.24 -9.62
C ARG A 140 -27.90 9.86 -11.00
N GLU A 141 -26.74 10.44 -11.25
CA GLU A 141 -26.40 11.03 -12.55
C GLU A 141 -26.48 10.00 -13.68
N THR A 142 -25.92 8.82 -13.47
CA THR A 142 -25.98 7.73 -14.45
C THR A 142 -27.39 7.25 -14.68
N PHE A 143 -28.21 7.14 -13.63
CA PHE A 143 -29.62 6.79 -13.74
C PHE A 143 -30.41 7.85 -14.54
N TYR A 144 -30.27 9.12 -14.21
CA TYR A 144 -30.98 10.19 -14.95
C TYR A 144 -30.50 10.33 -16.40
N ASN A 145 -29.23 10.06 -16.69
CA ASN A 145 -28.72 10.01 -18.05
C ASN A 145 -29.37 8.88 -18.85
N TYR A 146 -29.54 7.71 -18.27
CA TYR A 146 -30.26 6.59 -18.85
C TYR A 146 -31.74 6.95 -19.08
N ALA A 147 -32.42 7.48 -18.06
CA ALA A 147 -33.79 7.90 -18.14
C ALA A 147 -34.02 8.94 -19.26
N ARG A 148 -33.16 9.94 -19.36
CA ARG A 148 -33.17 10.96 -20.42
C ARG A 148 -32.97 10.35 -21.81
N ALA A 149 -32.02 9.44 -21.97
CA ALA A 149 -31.75 8.79 -23.25
C ALA A 149 -32.94 7.94 -23.71
N ARG A 150 -33.61 7.25 -22.77
CA ARG A 150 -34.83 6.48 -23.04
C ARG A 150 -36.00 7.38 -23.42
N ALA A 151 -36.21 8.49 -22.72
CA ALA A 151 -37.23 9.49 -23.09
C ALA A 151 -36.97 10.10 -24.47
N ALA A 152 -35.72 10.44 -24.79
CA ALA A 152 -35.32 10.92 -26.10
C ALA A 152 -35.64 9.91 -27.22
N THR A 153 -35.47 8.61 -26.97
CA THR A 153 -35.83 7.53 -27.89
C THR A 153 -37.33 7.52 -28.13
N ALA A 154 -38.15 7.61 -27.09
CA ALA A 154 -39.62 7.64 -27.20
C ALA A 154 -40.11 8.86 -27.98
N VAL A 155 -39.53 10.04 -27.73
CA VAL A 155 -39.86 11.28 -28.49
C VAL A 155 -39.46 11.16 -29.95
N ALA A 156 -38.29 10.60 -30.26
CA ALA A 156 -37.85 10.38 -31.63
C ALA A 156 -38.79 9.42 -32.40
N GLU A 157 -39.21 8.33 -31.75
CA GLU A 157 -40.16 7.37 -32.33
C GLU A 157 -41.53 7.99 -32.57
N GLU A 158 -42.03 8.83 -31.66
CA GLU A 158 -43.27 9.56 -31.84
C GLU A 158 -43.19 10.58 -33.02
N THR A 159 -42.02 11.24 -33.16
CA THR A 159 -41.75 12.12 -34.30
C THR A 159 -41.86 11.37 -35.63
N VAL A 160 -41.26 10.16 -35.73
CA VAL A 160 -41.39 9.30 -36.90
C VAL A 160 -42.84 8.96 -37.17
N ARG A 161 -43.61 8.54 -36.16
CA ARG A 161 -45.04 8.21 -36.32
C ARG A 161 -45.86 9.39 -36.84
N THR A 162 -45.58 10.60 -36.33
CA THR A 162 -46.23 11.82 -36.75
C THR A 162 -45.95 12.15 -38.25
N ILE A 163 -44.66 12.06 -38.64
CA ILE A 163 -44.25 12.33 -40.04
C ILE A 163 -44.83 11.25 -40.99
N GLU A 164 -44.88 9.99 -40.58
CA GLU A 164 -45.50 8.90 -41.34
C GLU A 164 -47.02 9.11 -41.52
N ALA A 165 -47.72 9.65 -40.53
CA ALA A 165 -49.11 10.02 -40.65
C ALA A 165 -49.29 11.18 -41.64
N GLN A 166 -48.44 12.18 -41.57
CA GLN A 166 -48.43 13.31 -42.54
C GLN A 166 -48.10 12.85 -43.96
N GLU A 167 -47.16 11.90 -44.13
CA GLU A 167 -46.81 11.34 -45.45
C GLU A 167 -48.02 10.66 -46.10
N ARG A 168 -48.78 9.88 -45.33
CA ARG A 168 -50.02 9.23 -45.85
C ARG A 168 -51.01 10.22 -46.34
N VAL A 169 -51.30 11.31 -45.63
CA VAL A 169 -52.21 12.39 -46.04
C VAL A 169 -51.67 13.10 -47.26
N LEU A 170 -50.37 13.45 -47.26
CA LEU A 170 -49.79 14.19 -48.40
C LEU A 170 -49.72 13.33 -49.67
N ALA A 171 -49.47 12.01 -49.56
CA ALA A 171 -49.43 11.07 -50.68
C ALA A 171 -50.84 10.99 -51.37
N SER A 172 -51.92 10.95 -50.56
CA SER A 172 -53.29 10.98 -51.13
C SER A 172 -53.64 12.31 -51.85
N ALA A 173 -53.19 13.46 -51.28
CA ALA A 173 -53.37 14.75 -51.89
C ALA A 173 -52.58 14.90 -53.20
N VAL A 174 -51.36 14.36 -53.27
CA VAL A 174 -50.58 14.31 -54.53
C VAL A 174 -51.25 13.41 -55.56
N ALA A 175 -51.81 12.24 -55.14
CA ALA A 175 -52.55 11.35 -56.04
C ALA A 175 -53.83 12.01 -56.61
N ALA A 176 -54.51 12.89 -55.85
CA ALA A 176 -55.63 13.70 -56.27
C ALA A 176 -55.22 14.91 -57.08
N GLY A 177 -53.94 15.16 -57.31
CA GLY A 177 -53.44 16.33 -58.04
C GLY A 177 -53.54 17.67 -57.31
N ALA A 178 -53.86 17.64 -56.00
CA ALA A 178 -54.06 18.84 -55.20
C ALA A 178 -52.74 19.48 -54.69
N VAL A 179 -51.61 18.71 -54.67
CA VAL A 179 -50.30 19.14 -54.13
C VAL A 179 -49.18 18.70 -55.09
N PRO A 180 -48.10 19.50 -55.25
CA PRO A 180 -46.94 19.13 -56.04
C PRO A 180 -46.20 17.92 -55.51
N ARG A 181 -45.71 17.04 -56.39
CA ARG A 181 -44.97 15.83 -56.04
C ARG A 181 -43.66 16.13 -55.31
N VAL A 182 -43.09 17.30 -55.50
CA VAL A 182 -41.86 17.73 -54.81
C VAL A 182 -42.05 17.87 -53.31
N ASP A 183 -43.22 18.19 -52.81
CA ASP A 183 -43.50 18.34 -51.40
C ASP A 183 -43.53 16.96 -50.70
N LEU A 184 -44.08 15.94 -51.38
CA LEU A 184 -44.00 14.58 -50.91
C LEU A 184 -42.53 14.04 -50.82
N MET A 185 -41.72 14.42 -51.84
CA MET A 185 -40.27 14.05 -51.79
C MET A 185 -39.57 14.72 -50.67
N ARG A 186 -39.88 15.98 -50.36
CA ARG A 186 -39.31 16.74 -49.23
C ARG A 186 -39.71 16.13 -47.89
N LEU A 187 -40.95 15.72 -47.72
CA LEU A 187 -41.45 15.07 -46.53
C LEU A 187 -40.79 13.67 -46.31
N ARG A 188 -40.60 12.91 -47.40
CA ARG A 188 -39.87 11.62 -47.34
C ARG A 188 -38.42 11.78 -46.93
N ALA A 189 -37.75 12.85 -47.37
CA ALA A 189 -36.38 13.14 -46.90
C ALA A 189 -36.35 13.47 -45.39
N GLN A 190 -37.37 14.22 -44.89
CA GLN A 190 -37.52 14.46 -43.45
C GLN A 190 -37.79 13.19 -42.68
N LEU A 191 -38.62 12.28 -43.18
CA LEU A 191 -38.88 10.96 -42.58
C LEU A 191 -37.60 10.13 -42.49
N ALA A 192 -36.80 10.11 -43.54
CA ALA A 192 -35.53 9.40 -43.54
C ALA A 192 -34.56 9.96 -42.45
N SER A 193 -34.48 11.28 -42.32
CA SER A 193 -33.71 11.96 -41.28
C SER A 193 -34.22 11.66 -39.88
N ALA A 194 -35.56 11.64 -39.69
CA ALA A 194 -36.16 11.28 -38.41
C ALA A 194 -35.87 9.80 -38.00
N ARG A 195 -35.90 8.88 -38.97
CA ARG A 195 -35.51 7.47 -38.71
C ARG A 195 -34.05 7.34 -38.28
N VAL A 196 -33.14 8.10 -38.91
CA VAL A 196 -31.73 8.13 -38.46
C VAL A 196 -31.62 8.68 -37.03
N ALA A 197 -32.44 9.67 -36.67
CA ALA A 197 -32.46 10.20 -35.30
C ALA A 197 -32.93 9.13 -34.27
N VAL A 198 -33.91 8.29 -34.61
CA VAL A 198 -34.34 7.16 -33.78
C VAL A 198 -33.21 6.19 -33.55
N GLU A 199 -32.50 5.77 -34.61
CA GLU A 199 -31.40 4.83 -34.46
C GLU A 199 -30.25 5.40 -33.62
N ARG A 200 -29.95 6.68 -33.72
CA ARG A 200 -28.99 7.37 -32.84
C ARG A 200 -29.45 7.41 -31.38
N ALA A 201 -30.74 7.70 -31.16
CA ALA A 201 -31.30 7.73 -29.81
C ALA A 201 -31.30 6.34 -29.19
N ARG A 202 -31.63 5.30 -29.95
CA ARG A 202 -31.54 3.88 -29.48
C ARG A 202 -30.11 3.50 -29.13
N GLY A 203 -29.14 3.84 -29.98
CA GLY A 203 -27.72 3.59 -29.67
C GLY A 203 -27.28 4.32 -28.40
N GLY A 204 -27.64 5.58 -28.23
CA GLY A 204 -27.38 6.36 -27.02
C GLY A 204 -28.02 5.75 -25.77
N SER A 205 -29.26 5.28 -25.87
CA SER A 205 -29.96 4.61 -24.78
C SER A 205 -29.28 3.27 -24.38
N ALA A 206 -28.80 2.48 -25.36
CA ALA A 206 -28.10 1.25 -25.12
C ALA A 206 -26.76 1.48 -24.37
N VAL A 207 -25.99 2.51 -24.78
CA VAL A 207 -24.75 2.89 -24.09
C VAL A 207 -25.03 3.35 -22.66
N ALA A 208 -26.06 4.16 -22.46
CA ALA A 208 -26.43 4.62 -21.12
C ALA A 208 -26.93 3.47 -20.23
N ALA A 209 -27.65 2.49 -20.78
CA ALA A 209 -28.06 1.28 -20.07
C ALA A 209 -26.84 0.45 -19.63
N GLU A 210 -25.85 0.31 -20.50
CA GLU A 210 -24.63 -0.44 -20.16
C GLU A 210 -23.81 0.27 -19.08
N ALA A 211 -23.70 1.60 -19.16
CA ALA A 211 -23.05 2.37 -18.10
C ALA A 211 -23.73 2.18 -16.73
N LEU A 212 -25.07 2.12 -16.71
CA LEU A 212 -25.84 1.87 -15.49
C LEU A 212 -25.63 0.44 -14.97
N ARG A 213 -25.59 -0.58 -15.85
CA ARG A 213 -25.28 -1.96 -15.47
C ARG A 213 -23.90 -2.09 -14.82
N MET A 214 -22.89 -1.50 -15.44
CA MET A 214 -21.53 -1.50 -14.88
C MET A 214 -21.50 -0.88 -13.49
N MET A 215 -22.22 0.23 -13.29
CA MET A 215 -22.29 0.88 -11.98
C MET A 215 -23.02 0.04 -10.92
N MET A 216 -24.06 -0.68 -11.32
CA MET A 216 -24.80 -1.58 -10.44
C MET A 216 -24.11 -2.93 -10.22
N HIS A 217 -23.02 -3.22 -10.93
CA HIS A 217 -22.32 -4.53 -10.94
C HIS A 217 -23.27 -5.69 -11.29
N VAL A 218 -24.25 -5.46 -12.17
CA VAL A 218 -25.16 -6.49 -12.64
C VAL A 218 -24.60 -7.12 -13.89
N GLU A 219 -24.25 -8.40 -13.80
CA GLU A 219 -23.83 -9.20 -14.95
C GLU A 219 -25.06 -9.71 -15.71
N GLY A 220 -25.00 -9.62 -17.05
CA GLY A 220 -26.04 -10.14 -17.94
C GLY A 220 -26.76 -9.09 -18.77
N SER A 221 -27.57 -9.55 -19.71
CA SER A 221 -28.33 -8.71 -20.66
C SER A 221 -29.75 -8.35 -20.18
N ALA A 222 -30.03 -8.42 -18.88
CA ALA A 222 -31.33 -8.09 -18.34
C ALA A 222 -31.74 -6.65 -18.72
N GLU A 223 -32.93 -6.49 -19.24
CA GLU A 223 -33.47 -5.17 -19.59
C GLU A 223 -33.74 -4.39 -18.29
N ILE A 224 -33.14 -3.19 -18.19
CA ILE A 224 -33.39 -2.29 -17.06
C ILE A 224 -34.69 -1.57 -17.32
N ALA A 225 -35.75 -1.94 -16.61
CA ALA A 225 -37.02 -1.24 -16.63
C ALA A 225 -36.96 -0.04 -15.68
N VAL A 226 -37.36 1.12 -16.14
CA VAL A 226 -37.61 2.29 -15.30
C VAL A 226 -39.07 2.16 -14.79
N ALA A 227 -39.21 2.08 -13.45
CA ALA A 227 -40.54 1.88 -12.83
C ALA A 227 -41.42 3.14 -12.92
N GLU A 228 -40.83 4.30 -13.12
CA GLU A 228 -41.57 5.57 -13.27
C GLU A 228 -41.91 5.84 -14.74
N ASP A 229 -43.10 6.35 -14.96
CA ASP A 229 -43.50 6.88 -16.29
C ASP A 229 -42.75 8.21 -16.53
N LEU A 230 -41.64 8.12 -17.28
CA LEU A 230 -40.77 9.28 -17.59
C LEU A 230 -41.48 10.33 -18.45
N LEU A 231 -42.63 10.05 -19.02
CA LEU A 231 -43.42 10.94 -19.88
C LEU A 231 -44.67 11.50 -19.18
N ALA A 232 -44.93 11.07 -17.94
CA ALA A 232 -46.03 11.64 -17.16
C ALA A 232 -45.76 13.12 -16.85
N PRO A 233 -46.73 14.01 -17.03
CA PRO A 233 -46.59 15.40 -16.62
C PRO A 233 -46.37 15.47 -15.10
N LEU A 234 -45.44 16.31 -14.67
CA LEU A 234 -45.20 16.64 -13.27
C LEU A 234 -46.38 17.33 -12.66
#